data_b4324b7b309849ef269eaa9a73cafed3
#
_entry.id   b4324b7b309849ef269eaa9a73cafed3
#
_cell.length_a   1.000
_cell.length_b   1.000
_cell.length_c   1.000
_cell.angle_alpha   90.00
_cell.angle_beta   90.00
_cell.angle_gamma   90.00
#
_symmetry.space_group_name_H-M   'P 1'
#
loop_
_entity.id
_entity.type
_entity.pdbx_description
1 polymer ?
#
loop_
_entity_poly.entity_id
_entity_poly.type
_entity_poly.pdbx_seq_one_letter_code
_entity_poly.pdbx_strand_id
1 'polypeptide(L)'
;MNKPQDFDQYWKKVEDELASIQPAAERTELHLRSAPEAKVYGLKLTSLDHYRIFAYFSVPSGKGPFPVIYRLPNYGSVVHIPPFEERCKYISVALCHRGQRLSDQPFAAKYPGLLTSGIDSKQNYIYRSIVADCLRVMDYLVSCDDVDSQKISLVGGDLALFTAALRDSASVLFYTPSLFYKALHKATATQNYPLEEFNDYLRSFPES
;
A
#
# COMPACT_ATOMS: atom_id res chain seq x y z
N MET A 1 6.14 10.19 22.48
CA MET A 1 6.61 10.82 21.21
C MET A 1 5.44 11.66 20.73
N ASN A 2 5.62 12.95 20.58
CA ASN A 2 4.53 13.82 20.12
C ASN A 2 4.45 13.81 18.60
N LYS A 3 3.24 14.00 18.05
CA LYS A 3 3.00 14.17 16.62
C LYS A 3 3.80 15.38 16.13
N PRO A 4 4.56 15.27 15.00
CA PRO A 4 5.24 16.43 14.42
C PRO A 4 4.26 17.57 14.12
N GLN A 5 4.70 18.83 14.29
CA GLN A 5 3.83 19.99 14.10
C GLN A 5 3.32 20.15 12.67
N ASP A 6 4.12 19.72 11.70
CA ASP A 6 3.81 19.79 10.26
C ASP A 6 3.13 18.53 9.71
N PHE A 7 2.82 17.54 10.55
CA PHE A 7 2.29 16.23 10.10
C PHE A 7 1.00 16.37 9.28
N ASP A 8 0.03 17.11 9.78
CA ASP A 8 -1.27 17.25 9.08
C ASP A 8 -1.11 18.02 7.77
N GLN A 9 -0.32 19.10 7.78
CA GLN A 9 -0.05 19.88 6.58
C GLN A 9 0.71 19.05 5.53
N TYR A 10 1.67 18.24 5.97
CA TYR A 10 2.43 17.36 5.09
C TYR A 10 1.53 16.35 4.37
N TRP A 11 0.71 15.60 5.12
CA TRP A 11 -0.17 14.61 4.52
C TRP A 11 -1.29 15.23 3.71
N LYS A 12 -1.85 16.35 4.14
CA LYS A 12 -2.82 17.12 3.34
C LYS A 12 -2.26 17.50 1.98
N LYS A 13 -1.00 17.95 1.91
CA LYS A 13 -0.34 18.25 0.65
C LYS A 13 -0.20 17.01 -0.24
N VAL A 14 0.19 15.86 0.33
CA VAL A 14 0.26 14.59 -0.40
C VAL A 14 -1.10 14.19 -0.98
N GLU A 15 -2.16 14.34 -0.19
CA GLU A 15 -3.53 14.04 -0.63
C GLU A 15 -4.00 14.97 -1.75
N ASP A 16 -3.72 16.27 -1.64
CA ASP A 16 -4.08 17.26 -2.68
C ASP A 16 -3.33 16.98 -4.00
N GLU A 17 -2.04 16.68 -3.92
CA GLU A 17 -1.25 16.26 -5.08
C GLU A 17 -1.83 14.97 -5.70
N LEU A 18 -2.14 13.97 -4.89
CA LEU A 18 -2.74 12.72 -5.34
C LEU A 18 -4.11 12.96 -6.00
N ALA A 19 -4.97 13.76 -5.38
CA ALA A 19 -6.31 14.09 -5.89
C ALA A 19 -6.26 14.82 -7.25
N SER A 20 -5.21 15.60 -7.52
CA SER A 20 -5.02 16.29 -8.80
C SER A 20 -4.71 15.35 -9.98
N ILE A 21 -4.29 14.12 -9.69
CA ILE A 21 -3.91 13.12 -10.69
C ILE A 21 -5.09 12.18 -10.96
N GLN A 22 -5.52 12.07 -12.22
CA GLN A 22 -6.55 11.11 -12.60
C GLN A 22 -6.08 9.66 -12.35
N PRO A 23 -6.90 8.82 -11.70
CA PRO A 23 -6.53 7.42 -11.42
C PRO A 23 -6.25 6.59 -12.67
N ALA A 24 -6.83 6.95 -13.83
CA ALA A 24 -6.71 6.22 -15.10
C ALA A 24 -6.81 4.70 -14.89
N ALA A 25 -7.90 4.28 -14.25
CA ALA A 25 -8.12 2.89 -13.85
C ALA A 25 -8.31 1.99 -15.07
N GLU A 26 -7.55 0.89 -15.09
CA GLU A 26 -7.66 -0.15 -16.11
C GLU A 26 -7.82 -1.50 -15.40
N ARG A 27 -8.90 -2.21 -15.69
CA ARG A 27 -9.12 -3.60 -15.24
C ARG A 27 -8.97 -4.54 -16.43
N THR A 28 -8.04 -5.48 -16.36
CA THR A 28 -7.85 -6.55 -17.35
C THR A 28 -8.10 -7.89 -16.71
N GLU A 29 -9.06 -8.68 -17.21
CA GLU A 29 -9.36 -9.99 -16.64
C GLU A 29 -8.17 -10.95 -16.81
N LEU A 30 -7.80 -11.62 -15.74
CA LEU A 30 -6.81 -12.68 -15.70
C LEU A 30 -7.52 -14.03 -15.82
N HIS A 31 -7.89 -14.40 -17.04
CA HIS A 31 -8.74 -15.58 -17.30
C HIS A 31 -8.23 -16.88 -16.68
N LEU A 32 -6.90 -17.11 -16.68
CA LEU A 32 -6.30 -18.31 -16.05
C LEU A 32 -6.36 -18.30 -14.52
N ARG A 33 -6.81 -17.20 -13.91
CA ARG A 33 -6.93 -17.00 -12.46
C ARG A 33 -8.38 -16.81 -12.02
N SER A 34 -9.28 -16.61 -12.99
CA SER A 34 -10.73 -16.50 -12.79
C SER A 34 -11.36 -17.89 -12.68
N ALA A 35 -12.49 -17.97 -11.98
CA ALA A 35 -13.33 -19.13 -11.83
C ALA A 35 -14.81 -18.72 -11.94
N PRO A 36 -15.77 -19.66 -12.07
CA PRO A 36 -17.19 -19.33 -12.07
C PRO A 36 -17.64 -18.54 -10.83
N GLU A 37 -17.01 -18.80 -9.67
CA GLU A 37 -17.35 -18.22 -8.37
C GLU A 37 -16.71 -16.83 -8.15
N ALA A 38 -15.62 -16.50 -8.87
CA ALA A 38 -14.93 -15.22 -8.71
C ALA A 38 -14.11 -14.86 -9.95
N LYS A 39 -14.23 -13.62 -10.40
CA LYS A 39 -13.40 -13.04 -11.45
C LYS A 39 -12.15 -12.39 -10.85
N VAL A 40 -11.00 -12.57 -11.50
CA VAL A 40 -9.73 -11.95 -11.10
C VAL A 40 -9.25 -11.01 -12.19
N TYR A 41 -8.91 -9.80 -11.77
CA TYR A 41 -8.41 -8.74 -12.66
C TYR A 41 -7.03 -8.28 -12.22
N GLY A 42 -6.20 -7.91 -13.19
CA GLY A 42 -5.10 -6.98 -13.00
C GLY A 42 -5.66 -5.56 -13.04
N LEU A 43 -5.60 -4.86 -11.93
CA LEU A 43 -5.98 -3.46 -11.81
C LEU A 43 -4.72 -2.60 -11.92
N LYS A 44 -4.70 -1.65 -12.87
CA LYS A 44 -3.67 -0.62 -12.96
C LYS A 44 -4.27 0.74 -12.64
N LEU A 45 -3.57 1.51 -11.81
CA LEU A 45 -3.95 2.88 -11.43
C LEU A 45 -2.75 3.82 -11.60
N THR A 46 -3.02 5.10 -11.84
CA THR A 46 -2.00 6.16 -11.80
C THR A 46 -1.99 6.78 -10.40
N SER A 47 -0.82 6.81 -9.77
CA SER A 47 -0.55 7.36 -8.45
C SER A 47 0.35 8.61 -8.54
N LEU A 48 0.92 9.06 -7.42
CA LEU A 48 1.83 10.21 -7.39
C LEU A 48 2.95 10.07 -8.43
N ASP A 49 3.42 11.21 -8.94
CA ASP A 49 4.46 11.30 -9.98
C ASP A 49 4.04 10.58 -11.28
N HIS A 50 2.73 10.45 -11.52
CA HIS A 50 2.16 9.69 -12.64
C HIS A 50 2.64 8.22 -12.69
N TYR A 51 3.05 7.67 -11.55
CA TYR A 51 3.52 6.29 -11.45
C TYR A 51 2.38 5.30 -11.64
N ARG A 52 2.59 4.27 -12.48
CA ARG A 52 1.60 3.20 -12.72
C ARG A 52 1.79 2.09 -11.71
N ILE A 53 0.82 1.91 -10.84
CA ILE A 53 0.76 0.84 -9.85
C ILE A 53 -0.17 -0.28 -10.29
N PHE A 54 0.07 -1.47 -9.76
CA PHE A 54 -0.71 -2.67 -10.04
C PHE A 54 -1.30 -3.26 -8.76
N ALA A 55 -2.51 -3.79 -8.85
CA ALA A 55 -3.10 -4.62 -7.81
C ALA A 55 -3.80 -5.84 -8.42
N TYR A 56 -3.76 -6.97 -7.74
CA TYR A 56 -4.73 -8.03 -7.99
C TYR A 56 -6.07 -7.60 -7.42
N PHE A 57 -7.11 -7.68 -8.23
CA PHE A 57 -8.46 -7.27 -7.87
C PHE A 57 -9.42 -8.40 -8.22
N SER A 58 -10.12 -8.94 -7.24
CA SER A 58 -11.04 -10.05 -7.45
C SER A 58 -12.44 -9.65 -7.04
N VAL A 59 -13.44 -10.05 -7.84
CA VAL A 59 -14.86 -9.77 -7.59
C VAL A 59 -15.59 -11.11 -7.49
N PRO A 60 -16.36 -11.37 -6.41
CA PRO A 60 -17.22 -12.55 -6.31
C PRO A 60 -18.27 -12.55 -7.41
N SER A 61 -18.72 -13.74 -7.80
CA SER A 61 -19.91 -13.88 -8.64
C SER A 61 -21.17 -13.57 -7.82
N GLY A 62 -22.19 -12.98 -8.47
CA GLY A 62 -23.46 -12.67 -7.85
C GLY A 62 -23.77 -11.17 -7.87
N LYS A 63 -24.72 -10.76 -7.02
CA LYS A 63 -25.21 -9.38 -6.96
C LYS A 63 -24.57 -8.65 -5.77
N GLY A 64 -23.76 -7.62 -6.08
CA GLY A 64 -23.17 -6.71 -5.09
C GLY A 64 -24.19 -5.72 -4.48
N PRO A 65 -23.70 -4.71 -3.72
CA PRO A 65 -22.27 -4.47 -3.45
C PRO A 65 -21.66 -5.48 -2.46
N PHE A 66 -20.35 -5.72 -2.59
CA PHE A 66 -19.63 -6.71 -1.78
C PHE A 66 -18.73 -6.04 -0.73
N PRO A 67 -18.58 -6.64 0.47
CA PRO A 67 -17.56 -6.22 1.41
C PRO A 67 -16.16 -6.47 0.84
N VAL A 68 -15.18 -5.69 1.32
CA VAL A 68 -13.80 -5.69 0.77
C VAL A 68 -12.79 -6.18 1.79
N ILE A 69 -11.82 -6.96 1.32
CA ILE A 69 -10.55 -7.21 2.02
C ILE A 69 -9.43 -6.62 1.17
N TYR A 70 -8.83 -5.54 1.66
CA TYR A 70 -7.68 -4.89 1.03
C TYR A 70 -6.40 -5.26 1.77
N ARG A 71 -5.54 -6.03 1.09
CA ARG A 71 -4.26 -6.51 1.59
C ARG A 71 -3.14 -5.58 1.15
N LEU A 72 -2.45 -5.03 2.12
CA LEU A 72 -1.29 -4.18 1.92
C LEU A 72 -0.02 -4.96 2.25
N PRO A 73 1.02 -4.89 1.41
CA PRO A 73 2.21 -5.69 1.61
C PRO A 73 3.04 -5.21 2.81
N ASN A 74 3.70 -6.15 3.48
CA ASN A 74 4.74 -5.86 4.44
C ASN A 74 6.07 -5.59 3.71
N TYR A 75 7.05 -5.03 4.43
CA TYR A 75 8.39 -4.82 3.91
C TYR A 75 8.99 -6.11 3.34
N GLY A 76 9.47 -6.06 2.10
CA GLY A 76 10.09 -7.20 1.43
C GLY A 76 9.15 -8.37 1.12
N SER A 77 7.84 -8.25 1.39
CA SER A 77 6.91 -9.34 1.12
C SER A 77 6.59 -9.51 -0.36
N VAL A 78 6.33 -10.75 -0.77
CA VAL A 78 5.82 -11.05 -2.11
C VAL A 78 4.31 -10.96 -2.11
N VAL A 79 3.77 -10.20 -3.07
CA VAL A 79 2.33 -10.07 -3.25
C VAL A 79 1.79 -11.22 -4.09
N HIS A 80 0.74 -11.85 -3.59
CA HIS A 80 0.04 -12.96 -4.24
C HIS A 80 -1.42 -12.61 -4.52
N ILE A 81 -2.02 -13.35 -5.43
CA ILE A 81 -3.48 -13.33 -5.60
C ILE A 81 -4.11 -13.82 -4.29
N PRO A 82 -5.14 -13.13 -3.77
CA PRO A 82 -5.84 -13.54 -2.56
C PRO A 82 -6.38 -14.97 -2.62
N PRO A 83 -6.55 -15.66 -1.47
CA PRO A 83 -7.05 -17.03 -1.41
C PRO A 83 -8.41 -17.21 -2.10
N PHE A 84 -8.65 -18.37 -2.66
CA PHE A 84 -9.87 -18.64 -3.43
C PHE A 84 -11.15 -18.49 -2.60
N GLU A 85 -11.15 -19.01 -1.37
CA GLU A 85 -12.30 -18.93 -0.46
C GLU A 85 -12.65 -17.48 -0.08
N GLU A 86 -11.63 -16.61 0.01
CA GLU A 86 -11.83 -15.19 0.24
C GLU A 86 -12.44 -14.52 -0.98
N ARG A 87 -11.91 -14.81 -2.16
CA ARG A 87 -12.38 -14.24 -3.43
C ARG A 87 -13.82 -14.60 -3.77
N CYS A 88 -14.32 -15.74 -3.26
CA CYS A 88 -15.72 -16.17 -3.45
C CYS A 88 -16.72 -15.36 -2.62
N LYS A 89 -16.27 -14.61 -1.60
CA LYS A 89 -17.14 -13.92 -0.63
C LYS A 89 -16.94 -12.41 -0.58
N TYR A 90 -15.74 -11.95 -0.90
CA TYR A 90 -15.31 -10.57 -0.77
C TYR A 90 -14.71 -10.06 -2.08
N ILE A 91 -14.86 -8.78 -2.35
CA ILE A 91 -13.89 -8.13 -3.23
C ILE A 91 -12.55 -8.19 -2.51
N SER A 92 -11.57 -8.85 -3.12
CA SER A 92 -10.26 -9.07 -2.50
C SER A 92 -9.20 -8.37 -3.33
N VAL A 93 -8.46 -7.47 -2.69
CA VAL A 93 -7.45 -6.64 -3.34
C VAL A 93 -6.09 -6.88 -2.71
N ALA A 94 -5.05 -7.05 -3.54
CA ALA A 94 -3.67 -7.16 -3.08
C ALA A 94 -2.79 -6.21 -3.89
N LEU A 95 -2.30 -5.15 -3.24
CA LEU A 95 -1.49 -4.11 -3.86
C LEU A 95 -0.05 -4.57 -4.06
N CYS A 96 0.48 -4.34 -5.27
CA CYS A 96 1.91 -4.17 -5.51
C CYS A 96 2.18 -2.67 -5.56
N HIS A 97 2.73 -2.07 -4.49
CA HIS A 97 3.12 -0.66 -4.52
C HIS A 97 4.30 -0.46 -5.47
N ARG A 98 4.62 0.81 -5.77
CA ARG A 98 5.78 1.12 -6.64
C ARG A 98 7.04 0.39 -6.20
N GLY A 99 7.79 -0.09 -7.17
CA GLY A 99 9.00 -0.88 -6.96
C GLY A 99 8.77 -2.37 -6.78
N GLN A 100 7.52 -2.84 -6.58
CA GLN A 100 7.21 -4.25 -6.43
C GLN A 100 6.67 -4.86 -7.73
N ARG A 101 7.23 -6.02 -8.13
CA ARG A 101 6.72 -6.91 -9.19
C ARG A 101 6.16 -6.15 -10.42
N LEU A 102 4.82 -6.17 -10.61
CA LEU A 102 4.15 -5.53 -11.76
C LEU A 102 4.01 -3.99 -11.64
N SER A 103 4.61 -3.41 -10.60
CA SER A 103 4.78 -1.97 -10.36
C SER A 103 6.26 -1.60 -10.26
N ASP A 104 7.15 -2.31 -10.93
CA ASP A 104 8.62 -2.18 -10.85
C ASP A 104 9.23 -1.31 -11.97
N GLN A 105 8.40 -0.58 -12.69
CA GLN A 105 8.82 0.36 -13.72
C GLN A 105 8.22 1.74 -13.48
N PRO A 106 9.00 2.81 -13.58
CA PRO A 106 10.44 2.89 -13.89
C PRO A 106 11.38 2.61 -12.70
N PHE A 107 10.82 2.35 -11.50
CA PHE A 107 11.57 2.11 -10.27
C PHE A 107 11.37 0.66 -9.79
N ALA A 108 12.46 -0.08 -9.56
CA ALA A 108 12.46 -1.39 -8.93
C ALA A 108 13.02 -1.30 -7.51
N ALA A 109 12.24 -1.73 -6.53
CA ALA A 109 12.66 -1.72 -5.13
C ALA A 109 13.84 -2.68 -4.91
N LYS A 110 14.86 -2.20 -4.22
CA LYS A 110 16.00 -3.02 -3.78
C LYS A 110 15.84 -3.38 -2.31
N TYR A 111 16.13 -4.61 -1.97
CA TYR A 111 16.11 -5.13 -0.62
C TYR A 111 17.46 -5.80 -0.31
N PRO A 112 18.22 -5.38 0.69
CA PRO A 112 18.00 -4.20 1.53
C PRO A 112 18.16 -2.87 0.78
N GLY A 113 17.68 -1.76 1.37
CA GLY A 113 17.86 -0.40 0.88
C GLY A 113 16.57 0.41 0.69
N LEU A 114 15.40 -0.25 0.63
CA LEU A 114 14.14 0.48 0.44
C LEU A 114 13.77 1.35 1.63
N LEU A 115 14.09 0.93 2.88
CA LEU A 115 13.75 1.70 4.09
C LEU A 115 14.45 3.06 4.16
N THR A 116 15.59 3.21 3.50
CA THR A 116 16.38 4.43 3.53
C THR A 116 16.42 5.18 2.20
N SER A 117 15.68 4.69 1.20
CA SER A 117 15.65 5.31 -0.12
C SER A 117 15.03 6.71 -0.07
N GLY A 118 15.86 7.76 -0.26
CA GLY A 118 15.48 9.17 -0.21
C GLY A 118 15.15 9.69 1.19
N ILE A 119 15.62 9.03 2.25
CA ILE A 119 15.28 9.34 3.66
C ILE A 119 15.79 10.72 4.13
N ASP A 120 16.77 11.29 3.43
CA ASP A 120 17.32 12.61 3.64
C ASP A 120 16.33 13.76 3.33
N SER A 121 15.26 13.48 2.65
CA SER A 121 14.25 14.46 2.24
C SER A 121 12.83 13.93 2.42
N LYS A 122 12.00 14.65 3.19
CA LYS A 122 10.57 14.33 3.34
C LYS A 122 9.84 14.22 2.01
N GLN A 123 10.25 14.98 0.99
CA GLN A 123 9.64 15.01 -0.34
C GLN A 123 10.06 13.81 -1.19
N ASN A 124 11.31 13.37 -1.02
CA ASN A 124 11.92 12.32 -1.84
C ASN A 124 11.86 10.94 -1.18
N TYR A 125 11.50 10.88 0.12
CA TYR A 125 11.42 9.61 0.83
C TYR A 125 10.42 8.68 0.16
N ILE A 126 10.89 7.52 -0.25
CA ILE A 126 10.09 6.58 -1.06
C ILE A 126 8.76 6.20 -0.39
N TYR A 127 8.73 6.14 0.95
CA TYR A 127 7.50 5.79 1.68
C TYR A 127 6.40 6.84 1.59
N ARG A 128 6.72 8.12 1.32
CA ARG A 128 5.72 9.13 0.96
C ARG A 128 4.87 8.64 -0.22
N SER A 129 5.55 8.20 -1.25
CA SER A 129 4.90 7.76 -2.49
C SER A 129 4.29 6.36 -2.37
N ILE A 130 4.89 5.46 -1.59
CA ILE A 130 4.33 4.13 -1.30
C ILE A 130 3.01 4.26 -0.52
N VAL A 131 2.94 5.14 0.48
CA VAL A 131 1.70 5.42 1.20
C VAL A 131 0.64 6.00 0.26
N ALA A 132 1.02 6.94 -0.62
CA ALA A 132 0.10 7.48 -1.62
C ALA A 132 -0.43 6.40 -2.58
N ASP A 133 0.37 5.39 -2.93
CA ASP A 133 -0.08 4.24 -3.72
C ASP A 133 -1.18 3.45 -2.99
N CYS A 134 -1.02 3.27 -1.67
CA CYS A 134 -2.03 2.63 -0.82
C CYS A 134 -3.33 3.45 -0.77
N LEU A 135 -3.22 4.78 -0.61
CA LEU A 135 -4.37 5.69 -0.62
C LEU A 135 -5.08 5.68 -1.97
N ARG A 136 -4.35 5.66 -3.09
CA ARG A 136 -4.91 5.61 -4.44
C ARG A 136 -5.81 4.39 -4.65
N VAL A 137 -5.39 3.23 -4.17
CA VAL A 137 -6.23 2.01 -4.26
C VAL A 137 -7.45 2.13 -3.35
N MET A 138 -7.29 2.68 -2.14
CA MET A 138 -8.42 2.90 -1.23
C MET A 138 -9.47 3.86 -1.82
N ASP A 139 -9.02 4.97 -2.39
CA ASP A 139 -9.91 5.96 -3.06
C ASP A 139 -10.66 5.33 -4.25
N TYR A 140 -9.96 4.48 -5.02
CA TYR A 140 -10.57 3.74 -6.11
C TYR A 140 -11.64 2.76 -5.62
N LEU A 141 -11.36 2.01 -4.53
CA LEU A 141 -12.32 1.07 -3.94
C LEU A 141 -13.62 1.79 -3.53
N VAL A 142 -13.50 2.92 -2.85
CA VAL A 142 -14.68 3.72 -2.43
C VAL A 142 -15.49 4.23 -3.62
N SER A 143 -14.86 4.43 -4.78
CA SER A 143 -15.53 4.91 -6.01
C SER A 143 -16.21 3.81 -6.84
N CYS A 144 -16.05 2.52 -6.46
CA CYS A 144 -16.61 1.41 -7.23
C CYS A 144 -18.03 1.06 -6.80
N ASP A 145 -18.95 0.94 -7.74
CA ASP A 145 -20.35 0.54 -7.49
C ASP A 145 -20.48 -0.87 -6.91
N ASP A 146 -19.53 -1.76 -7.25
CA ASP A 146 -19.49 -3.14 -6.75
C ASP A 146 -19.11 -3.24 -5.27
N VAL A 147 -18.56 -2.16 -4.68
CA VAL A 147 -17.98 -2.12 -3.34
C VAL A 147 -18.99 -1.63 -2.31
N ASP A 148 -19.18 -2.38 -1.22
CA ASP A 148 -19.80 -1.87 -0.01
C ASP A 148 -18.78 -1.00 0.76
N SER A 149 -18.80 0.31 0.50
CA SER A 149 -17.85 1.27 1.07
C SER A 149 -17.90 1.39 2.60
N GLN A 150 -18.94 0.84 3.24
CA GLN A 150 -19.05 0.77 4.70
C GLN A 150 -18.39 -0.50 5.29
N LYS A 151 -17.93 -1.41 4.43
CA LYS A 151 -17.35 -2.71 4.83
C LYS A 151 -16.02 -2.97 4.17
N ILE A 152 -15.07 -2.04 4.33
CA ILE A 152 -13.70 -2.19 3.83
C ILE A 152 -12.77 -2.58 4.98
N SER A 153 -12.25 -3.80 4.93
CA SER A 153 -11.26 -4.31 5.88
C SER A 153 -9.86 -4.16 5.32
N LEU A 154 -8.96 -3.55 6.08
CA LEU A 154 -7.53 -3.48 5.76
C LEU A 154 -6.78 -4.59 6.48
N VAL A 155 -5.85 -5.23 5.78
CA VAL A 155 -5.00 -6.31 6.33
C VAL A 155 -3.54 -6.03 5.99
N GLY A 156 -2.67 -5.95 7.00
CA GLY A 156 -1.24 -5.75 6.81
C GLY A 156 -0.54 -5.16 8.01
N GLY A 157 0.66 -4.62 7.77
CA GLY A 157 1.48 -3.93 8.77
C GLY A 157 1.33 -2.42 8.72
N ASP A 158 2.49 -1.71 8.68
CA ASP A 158 2.52 -0.25 8.72
C ASP A 158 1.72 0.42 7.59
N LEU A 159 1.76 -0.12 6.38
CA LEU A 159 1.00 0.46 5.25
C LEU A 159 -0.51 0.38 5.49
N ALA A 160 -1.01 -0.70 6.10
CA ALA A 160 -2.41 -0.81 6.48
C ALA A 160 -2.78 0.21 7.58
N LEU A 161 -1.90 0.37 8.59
CA LEU A 161 -2.08 1.38 9.64
C LEU A 161 -2.09 2.80 9.08
N PHE A 162 -1.13 3.14 8.21
CA PHE A 162 -1.07 4.47 7.58
C PHE A 162 -2.30 4.74 6.70
N THR A 163 -2.75 3.74 5.94
CA THR A 163 -3.95 3.87 5.12
C THR A 163 -5.19 4.10 5.98
N ALA A 164 -5.37 3.34 7.08
CA ALA A 164 -6.48 3.52 8.02
C ALA A 164 -6.44 4.88 8.73
N ALA A 165 -5.23 5.39 9.04
CA ALA A 165 -5.08 6.69 9.70
C ALA A 165 -5.36 7.88 8.77
N LEU A 166 -5.27 7.70 7.46
CA LEU A 166 -5.45 8.74 6.44
C LEU A 166 -6.75 8.59 5.63
N ARG A 167 -7.55 7.55 5.90
CA ARG A 167 -8.85 7.29 5.23
C ARG A 167 -9.87 6.71 6.20
N ASP A 168 -10.90 7.48 6.47
CA ASP A 168 -12.01 7.10 7.39
C ASP A 168 -12.89 5.98 6.84
N SER A 169 -12.75 5.61 5.56
CA SER A 169 -13.53 4.54 4.93
C SER A 169 -13.11 3.12 5.35
N ALA A 170 -12.01 2.96 6.08
CA ALA A 170 -11.63 1.67 6.65
C ALA A 170 -12.52 1.33 7.84
N SER A 171 -13.32 0.26 7.72
CA SER A 171 -14.21 -0.19 8.81
C SER A 171 -13.52 -1.11 9.82
N VAL A 172 -12.53 -1.88 9.37
CA VAL A 172 -11.76 -2.82 10.21
C VAL A 172 -10.29 -2.81 9.78
N LEU A 173 -9.40 -2.87 10.77
CA LEU A 173 -7.96 -3.02 10.56
C LEU A 173 -7.46 -4.30 11.25
N PHE A 174 -6.99 -5.26 10.45
CA PHE A 174 -6.21 -6.42 10.92
C PHE A 174 -4.72 -6.09 10.81
N TYR A 175 -4.13 -5.77 11.95
CA TYR A 175 -2.80 -5.20 12.01
C TYR A 175 -1.76 -6.23 12.47
N THR A 176 -0.66 -6.32 11.73
CA THR A 176 0.54 -7.06 12.13
C THR A 176 1.57 -6.14 12.78
N PRO A 177 2.56 -6.65 13.53
CA PRO A 177 3.55 -5.82 14.20
C PRO A 177 4.21 -4.78 13.28
N SER A 178 4.36 -3.55 13.80
CA SER A 178 4.91 -2.40 13.10
C SER A 178 6.42 -2.46 12.98
N LEU A 179 6.93 -2.15 11.79
CA LEU A 179 8.34 -1.88 11.54
C LEU A 179 8.71 -0.46 11.97
N PHE A 180 7.89 0.54 11.60
CA PHE A 180 8.18 1.95 11.81
C PHE A 180 7.96 2.45 13.25
N TYR A 181 7.15 1.75 14.05
CA TYR A 181 6.95 2.17 15.43
C TYR A 181 8.27 2.11 16.23
N LYS A 182 8.76 3.29 16.65
CA LYS A 182 10.06 3.46 17.33
C LYS A 182 11.22 2.84 16.54
N ALA A 183 11.20 2.96 15.20
CA ALA A 183 12.16 2.30 14.31
C ALA A 183 13.62 2.58 14.70
N LEU A 184 14.00 3.84 14.92
CA LEU A 184 15.37 4.20 15.32
C LEU A 184 15.76 3.56 16.67
N HIS A 185 14.87 3.56 17.67
CA HIS A 185 15.15 2.91 18.95
C HIS A 185 15.33 1.40 18.80
N LYS A 186 14.51 0.76 17.96
CA LYS A 186 14.68 -0.67 17.65
C LYS A 186 15.98 -0.93 16.89
N ALA A 187 16.31 -0.09 15.91
CA ALA A 187 17.53 -0.22 15.13
C ALA A 187 18.79 -0.14 16.00
N THR A 188 18.82 0.73 17.02
CA THR A 188 19.95 0.78 17.96
C THR A 188 20.07 -0.48 18.85
N ALA A 189 18.99 -1.23 19.02
CA ALA A 189 18.94 -2.43 19.86
C ALA A 189 19.15 -3.74 19.08
N THR A 190 19.14 -3.70 17.74
CA THR A 190 19.30 -4.88 16.90
C THR A 190 20.04 -4.58 15.62
N GLN A 191 20.75 -5.58 15.10
CA GLN A 191 21.35 -5.56 13.76
C GLN A 191 20.62 -6.51 12.79
N ASN A 192 19.42 -6.93 13.16
CA ASN A 192 18.65 -7.84 12.32
C ASN A 192 17.92 -7.10 11.20
N TYR A 193 17.86 -7.76 10.05
CA TYR A 193 17.05 -7.32 8.91
C TYR A 193 15.56 -7.18 9.32
N PRO A 194 14.89 -6.14 8.87
CA PRO A 194 15.33 -5.07 7.98
C PRO A 194 15.81 -3.79 8.71
N LEU A 195 15.82 -3.77 10.05
CA LEU A 195 16.18 -2.59 10.84
C LEU A 195 17.66 -2.20 10.72
N GLU A 196 18.52 -3.15 10.34
CA GLU A 196 19.93 -2.89 10.02
C GLU A 196 20.13 -1.82 8.95
N GLU A 197 19.18 -1.65 8.01
CA GLU A 197 19.26 -0.63 6.96
C GLU A 197 19.39 0.79 7.53
N PHE A 198 18.71 1.07 8.64
CA PHE A 198 18.84 2.36 9.33
C PHE A 198 20.24 2.53 9.94
N ASN A 199 20.80 1.46 10.51
CA ASN A 199 22.13 1.50 11.09
C ASN A 199 23.21 1.71 10.02
N ASP A 200 23.08 1.02 8.90
CA ASP A 200 24.00 1.14 7.76
C ASP A 200 23.94 2.55 7.15
N TYR A 201 22.72 3.10 7.03
CA TYR A 201 22.54 4.48 6.59
C TYR A 201 23.22 5.48 7.54
N LEU A 202 22.95 5.40 8.86
CA LEU A 202 23.52 6.30 9.85
C LEU A 202 25.06 6.18 9.95
N ARG A 203 25.63 5.00 9.75
CA ARG A 203 27.08 4.79 9.67
C ARG A 203 27.69 5.45 8.44
N SER A 204 26.97 5.43 7.32
CA SER A 204 27.44 6.02 6.05
C SER A 204 27.26 7.54 6.02
N PHE A 205 26.31 8.07 6.80
CA PHE A 205 25.97 9.49 6.88
C PHE A 205 25.82 9.92 8.35
N PRO A 206 26.93 10.03 9.10
CA PRO A 206 26.91 10.27 10.56
C PRO A 206 26.38 11.65 10.98
N GLU A 207 26.21 12.59 10.03
CA GLU A 207 25.68 13.94 10.27
C GLU A 207 24.17 14.06 9.91
N SER A 208 23.51 12.96 9.59
CA SER A 208 22.09 12.93 9.16
C SER A 208 21.10 12.76 10.31
#